data_5a331bdc094802a2231868afc3753138
#
_entry.id   5a331bdc094802a2231868afc3753138
#
_cell.length_a   1.000
_cell.length_b   1.000
_cell.length_c   1.000
_cell.angle_alpha   90.00
_cell.angle_beta   90.00
_cell.angle_gamma   90.00
#
_symmetry.space_group_name_H-M   'P 1'
#
loop_
_entity.id
_entity.type
_entity.pdbx_description
1 polymer ?
#
loop_
_entity_poly.entity_id
_entity_poly.type
_entity_poly.pdbx_seq_one_letter_code
_entity_poly.pdbx_strand_id
1 'polypeptide(L)'
;MEQFTFTAKDICMDFPGVRALEHVDFKIRSGEIRAVVGTNGAGKSTLMKIFSGVCPDYHGEIYCNQTRCFLNTPAEAGRLGIRTVHQEVDTALFPDFAVYENLMLDDIVSQSRINLRYDRKKMMQCAVDILAQLDIRLDLRAPMRTLTLAQKQLLLIAKEIHRECRLLILDEPTAALSRAETEKLFQMVRQLAEQKATAVIFISHRIAEILNICDSCTVLCNGRVTDTFPVTKDTGTKTIVEKMLGGNVSGNDRDGTWKQSRACARPPVLLEVDGLSDREQK
;
A
#
# COMPACT_ATOMS: atom_id res chain seq x y z
N MET A 1 -5.76 -13.72 -21.58
CA MET A 1 -5.03 -12.57 -20.98
C MET A 1 -3.64 -13.04 -20.63
N GLU A 2 -2.60 -12.28 -20.99
CA GLU A 2 -1.23 -12.60 -20.58
C GLU A 2 -1.13 -12.59 -19.07
N GLN A 3 -0.53 -13.62 -18.52
CA GLN A 3 -0.37 -13.82 -17.08
C GLN A 3 0.74 -12.89 -16.56
N PHE A 4 0.39 -11.76 -15.95
CA PHE A 4 1.36 -10.84 -15.37
C PHE A 4 1.95 -11.44 -14.09
N THR A 5 3.25 -11.31 -13.94
CA THR A 5 3.98 -11.68 -12.72
C THR A 5 4.95 -10.57 -12.34
N PHE A 6 4.85 -10.11 -11.10
CA PHE A 6 5.81 -9.17 -10.50
C PHE A 6 6.68 -9.94 -9.52
N THR A 7 8.01 -9.79 -9.66
CA THR A 7 8.99 -10.47 -8.81
C THR A 7 10.07 -9.49 -8.39
N ALA A 8 10.33 -9.41 -7.11
CA ALA A 8 11.47 -8.71 -6.53
C ALA A 8 12.40 -9.76 -5.91
N LYS A 9 13.69 -9.66 -6.17
CA LYS A 9 14.72 -10.60 -5.72
C LYS A 9 15.82 -9.87 -4.99
N ASP A 10 16.18 -10.39 -3.84
CA ASP A 10 17.31 -9.93 -3.04
C ASP A 10 17.29 -8.42 -2.76
N ILE A 11 16.10 -7.89 -2.45
CA ILE A 11 15.94 -6.46 -2.21
C ILE A 11 16.53 -6.07 -0.87
N CYS A 12 17.52 -5.19 -0.91
CA CYS A 12 18.13 -4.55 0.26
C CYS A 12 17.97 -3.03 0.19
N MET A 13 17.73 -2.41 1.32
CA MET A 13 17.63 -0.95 1.44
C MET A 13 18.19 -0.46 2.75
N ASP A 14 19.18 0.42 2.66
CA ASP A 14 19.84 1.03 3.82
C ASP A 14 19.51 2.53 3.88
N PHE A 15 19.09 3.01 5.04
CA PHE A 15 19.04 4.44 5.38
C PHE A 15 20.15 4.77 6.37
N PRO A 16 20.54 6.04 6.53
CA PRO A 16 21.55 6.42 7.52
C PRO A 16 21.24 5.84 8.90
N GLY A 17 22.07 4.91 9.37
CA GLY A 17 21.93 4.26 10.68
C GLY A 17 20.93 3.11 10.78
N VAL A 18 20.16 2.79 9.73
CA VAL A 18 19.14 1.72 9.80
C VAL A 18 19.09 0.93 8.50
N ARG A 19 19.22 -0.40 8.60
CA ARG A 19 18.88 -1.30 7.50
C ARG A 19 17.37 -1.55 7.49
N ALA A 20 16.69 -1.00 6.48
CA ALA A 20 15.25 -1.07 6.39
C ALA A 20 14.75 -2.35 5.73
N LEU A 21 15.51 -2.88 4.75
CA LEU A 21 15.22 -4.16 4.09
C LEU A 21 16.51 -4.94 3.91
N GLU A 22 16.41 -6.26 4.09
CA GLU A 22 17.55 -7.16 4.01
C GLU A 22 17.15 -8.47 3.32
N HIS A 23 17.69 -8.68 2.11
CA HIS A 23 17.48 -9.87 1.29
C HIS A 23 16.01 -10.26 1.12
N VAL A 24 15.17 -9.28 0.75
CA VAL A 24 13.73 -9.49 0.59
C VAL A 24 13.42 -10.07 -0.78
N ASP A 25 12.83 -11.25 -0.79
CA ASP A 25 12.22 -11.88 -1.97
C ASP A 25 10.71 -11.72 -1.91
N PHE A 26 10.11 -11.23 -3.00
CA PHE A 26 8.67 -11.04 -3.11
C PHE A 26 8.19 -11.42 -4.50
N LYS A 27 7.07 -12.12 -4.59
CA LYS A 27 6.47 -12.51 -5.86
C LYS A 27 4.95 -12.46 -5.77
N ILE A 28 4.30 -11.84 -6.76
CA ILE A 28 2.84 -11.82 -6.88
C ILE A 28 2.44 -12.06 -8.33
N ARG A 29 1.28 -12.67 -8.55
CA ARG A 29 0.74 -12.99 -9.88
C ARG A 29 -0.54 -12.20 -10.15
N SER A 30 -0.84 -12.02 -11.42
CA SER A 30 -2.13 -11.44 -11.84
C SER A 30 -3.31 -12.18 -11.22
N GLY A 31 -4.30 -11.41 -10.77
CA GLY A 31 -5.49 -11.94 -10.11
C GLY A 31 -5.31 -12.34 -8.64
N GLU A 32 -4.11 -12.22 -8.09
CA GLU A 32 -3.83 -12.52 -6.70
C GLU A 32 -3.98 -11.27 -5.82
N ILE A 33 -4.67 -11.41 -4.69
CA ILE A 33 -4.73 -10.39 -3.63
C ILE A 33 -3.83 -10.88 -2.49
N ARG A 34 -2.67 -10.23 -2.32
CA ARG A 34 -1.67 -10.60 -1.32
C ARG A 34 -1.59 -9.58 -0.20
N ALA A 35 -1.81 -10.05 1.02
CA ALA A 35 -1.52 -9.25 2.21
C ALA A 35 -0.02 -9.08 2.43
N VAL A 36 0.40 -7.90 2.88
CA VAL A 36 1.73 -7.67 3.46
C VAL A 36 1.55 -7.19 4.89
N VAL A 37 1.97 -8.02 5.84
CA VAL A 37 1.82 -7.79 7.28
C VAL A 37 3.16 -7.70 7.98
N GLY A 38 3.17 -7.15 9.18
CA GLY A 38 4.36 -7.02 10.03
C GLY A 38 4.18 -5.88 11.03
N THR A 39 5.01 -5.85 12.05
CA THR A 39 5.01 -4.79 13.06
C THR A 39 5.37 -3.42 12.46
N ASN A 40 5.16 -2.35 13.22
CA ASN A 40 5.63 -1.03 12.81
C ASN A 40 7.17 -1.05 12.71
N GLY A 41 7.72 -0.45 11.66
CA GLY A 41 9.15 -0.50 11.38
C GLY A 41 9.64 -1.79 10.70
N ALA A 42 8.77 -2.76 10.40
CA ALA A 42 9.16 -4.02 9.74
C ALA A 42 9.67 -3.87 8.28
N GLY A 43 9.57 -2.67 7.68
CA GLY A 43 10.01 -2.42 6.30
C GLY A 43 8.89 -2.39 5.25
N LYS A 44 7.62 -2.59 5.62
CA LYS A 44 6.47 -2.62 4.70
C LYS A 44 6.40 -1.38 3.80
N SER A 45 6.36 -0.20 4.38
CA SER A 45 6.26 1.06 3.62
C SER A 45 7.51 1.32 2.78
N THR A 46 8.69 0.89 3.21
CA THR A 46 9.92 0.98 2.42
C THR A 46 9.83 0.09 1.19
N LEU A 47 9.37 -1.15 1.35
CA LEU A 47 9.19 -2.09 0.23
C LEU A 47 8.19 -1.53 -0.79
N MET A 48 7.08 -0.94 -0.32
CA MET A 48 6.08 -0.33 -1.21
C MET A 48 6.62 0.92 -1.91
N LYS A 49 7.42 1.75 -1.24
CA LYS A 49 8.09 2.90 -1.85
C LYS A 49 9.08 2.48 -2.95
N ILE A 50 9.76 1.34 -2.81
CA ILE A 50 10.59 0.77 -3.86
C ILE A 50 9.71 0.34 -5.04
N PHE A 51 8.64 -0.42 -4.80
CA PHE A 51 7.75 -0.90 -5.84
C PHE A 51 7.02 0.23 -6.58
N SER A 52 6.76 1.34 -5.92
CA SER A 52 6.17 2.54 -6.53
C SER A 52 7.20 3.49 -7.20
N GLY A 53 8.49 3.17 -7.15
CA GLY A 53 9.56 3.99 -7.73
C GLY A 53 9.86 5.28 -6.96
N VAL A 54 9.43 5.38 -5.70
CA VAL A 54 9.71 6.54 -4.82
C VAL A 54 11.09 6.42 -4.18
N CYS A 55 11.58 5.19 -3.92
CA CYS A 55 12.90 4.94 -3.35
C CYS A 55 13.75 4.16 -4.37
N PRO A 56 14.57 4.83 -5.19
CA PRO A 56 15.35 4.16 -6.24
C PRO A 56 16.66 3.54 -5.75
N ASP A 57 17.16 3.93 -4.57
CA ASP A 57 18.49 3.57 -4.07
C ASP A 57 18.53 2.20 -3.38
N TYR A 58 17.76 1.23 -3.92
CA TYR A 58 17.77 -0.15 -3.43
C TYR A 58 18.78 -1.01 -4.18
N HIS A 59 19.25 -2.06 -3.53
CA HIS A 59 20.00 -3.15 -4.16
C HIS A 59 19.06 -4.32 -4.43
N GLY A 60 19.36 -5.11 -5.47
CA GLY A 60 18.55 -6.25 -5.87
C GLY A 60 17.96 -6.08 -7.27
N GLU A 61 16.99 -6.92 -7.61
CA GLU A 61 16.45 -6.98 -8.96
C GLU A 61 14.92 -7.08 -8.94
N ILE A 62 14.28 -6.34 -9.84
CA ILE A 62 12.83 -6.37 -10.03
C ILE A 62 12.52 -6.83 -11.44
N TYR A 63 11.52 -7.71 -11.57
CA TYR A 63 11.10 -8.29 -12.83
C TYR A 63 9.59 -8.17 -13.02
N CYS A 64 9.19 -7.76 -14.22
CA CYS A 64 7.81 -7.83 -14.71
C CYS A 64 7.77 -8.85 -15.86
N ASN A 65 7.02 -9.93 -15.71
CA ASN A 65 6.95 -11.01 -16.72
C ASN A 65 8.34 -11.53 -17.16
N GLN A 66 9.23 -11.81 -16.21
CA GLN A 66 10.63 -12.26 -16.46
C GLN A 66 11.55 -11.19 -17.10
N THR A 67 11.05 -10.03 -17.46
CA THR A 67 11.86 -8.92 -17.94
C THR A 67 12.30 -8.08 -16.75
N ARG A 68 13.61 -7.84 -16.64
CA ARG A 68 14.16 -6.96 -15.59
C ARG A 68 13.66 -5.54 -15.79
N CYS A 69 13.17 -4.94 -14.72
CA CYS A 69 12.62 -3.60 -14.68
C CYS A 69 13.41 -2.73 -13.72
N PHE A 70 13.48 -1.44 -14.02
CA PHE A 70 14.07 -0.44 -13.14
C PHE A 70 12.95 0.49 -12.67
N LEU A 71 12.80 0.64 -11.36
CA LEU A 71 11.78 1.48 -10.73
C LEU A 71 12.47 2.69 -10.07
N ASN A 72 13.03 3.57 -10.90
CA ASN A 72 13.77 4.74 -10.39
C ASN A 72 12.86 5.95 -10.17
N THR A 73 11.66 5.93 -10.75
CA THR A 73 10.68 7.01 -10.63
C THR A 73 9.25 6.46 -10.60
N PRO A 74 8.31 7.18 -9.95
CA PRO A 74 6.89 6.82 -10.01
C PRO A 74 6.31 6.78 -11.43
N ALA A 75 6.88 7.58 -12.34
CA ALA A 75 6.47 7.58 -13.74
C ALA A 75 6.86 6.27 -14.45
N GLU A 76 8.02 5.69 -14.14
CA GLU A 76 8.44 4.37 -14.65
C GLU A 76 7.56 3.24 -14.10
N ALA A 77 7.31 3.23 -12.79
CA ALA A 77 6.36 2.30 -12.18
C ALA A 77 4.98 2.39 -12.84
N GLY A 78 4.50 3.62 -13.05
CA GLY A 78 3.23 3.88 -13.72
C GLY A 78 3.15 3.37 -15.16
N ARG A 79 4.24 3.42 -15.94
CA ARG A 79 4.31 2.87 -17.32
C ARG A 79 4.22 1.33 -17.34
N LEU A 80 4.68 0.68 -16.27
CA LEU A 80 4.57 -0.76 -16.09
C LEU A 80 3.21 -1.19 -15.56
N GLY A 81 2.29 -0.24 -15.32
CA GLY A 81 0.98 -0.50 -14.75
C GLY A 81 1.00 -0.72 -13.23
N ILE A 82 2.04 -0.26 -12.54
CA ILE A 82 2.10 -0.28 -11.08
C ILE A 82 1.44 0.99 -10.56
N ARG A 83 0.40 0.85 -9.74
CA ARG A 83 -0.38 1.92 -9.15
C ARG A 83 -0.36 1.82 -7.65
N THR A 84 -0.28 2.96 -6.97
CA THR A 84 -0.18 2.99 -5.50
C THR A 84 -1.15 3.99 -4.91
N VAL A 85 -1.95 3.52 -3.98
CA VAL A 85 -2.81 4.36 -3.14
C VAL A 85 -2.16 4.40 -1.76
N HIS A 86 -1.61 5.56 -1.43
CA HIS A 86 -0.97 5.82 -0.14
C HIS A 86 -1.99 6.13 0.95
N GLN A 87 -1.58 5.97 2.20
CA GLN A 87 -2.39 6.25 3.38
C GLN A 87 -2.81 7.74 3.46
N GLU A 88 -1.95 8.66 3.02
CA GLU A 88 -2.21 10.11 3.05
C GLU A 88 -3.00 10.55 1.81
N VAL A 89 -4.32 10.59 1.93
CA VAL A 89 -5.25 10.90 0.83
C VAL A 89 -5.14 12.35 0.37
N ASP A 90 -4.98 13.29 1.30
CA ASP A 90 -5.00 14.72 1.01
C ASP A 90 -3.78 15.22 0.23
N THR A 91 -2.67 14.48 0.24
CA THR A 91 -1.46 14.83 -0.52
C THR A 91 -1.59 14.56 -2.03
N ALA A 92 -2.50 13.67 -2.42
CA ALA A 92 -2.71 13.24 -3.81
C ALA A 92 -3.88 13.92 -4.51
N LEU A 93 -4.61 14.80 -3.82
CA LEU A 93 -5.83 15.44 -4.30
C LEU A 93 -5.74 16.98 -4.15
N PHE A 94 -6.26 17.69 -5.14
CA PHE A 94 -6.32 19.16 -5.15
C PHE A 94 -7.64 19.63 -4.54
N PRO A 95 -7.62 20.31 -3.36
CA PRO A 95 -8.81 20.63 -2.58
C PRO A 95 -9.82 21.54 -3.31
N ASP A 96 -9.32 22.47 -4.12
CA ASP A 96 -10.13 23.47 -4.82
C ASP A 96 -10.61 23.01 -6.20
N PHE A 97 -10.08 21.91 -6.72
CA PHE A 97 -10.52 21.34 -7.97
C PHE A 97 -11.80 20.53 -7.77
N ALA A 98 -12.61 20.45 -8.82
CA ALA A 98 -13.79 19.61 -8.83
C ALA A 98 -13.41 18.12 -8.80
N VAL A 99 -14.33 17.27 -8.37
CA VAL A 99 -14.16 15.81 -8.33
C VAL A 99 -13.71 15.27 -9.68
N TYR A 100 -14.39 15.66 -10.79
CA TYR A 100 -13.99 15.18 -12.13
C TYR A 100 -12.60 15.67 -12.55
N GLU A 101 -12.18 16.86 -12.12
CA GLU A 101 -10.85 17.40 -12.44
C GLU A 101 -9.75 16.62 -11.71
N ASN A 102 -9.96 16.29 -10.44
CA ASN A 102 -9.05 15.43 -9.68
C ASN A 102 -8.93 14.03 -10.28
N LEU A 103 -10.06 13.44 -10.68
CA LEU A 103 -10.10 12.11 -11.28
C LEU A 103 -9.34 12.05 -12.61
N MET A 104 -9.48 13.10 -13.44
CA MET A 104 -8.93 13.16 -14.79
C MET A 104 -7.60 13.93 -14.89
N LEU A 105 -7.02 14.33 -13.76
CA LEU A 105 -5.85 15.23 -13.72
C LEU A 105 -4.67 14.73 -14.54
N ASP A 106 -4.35 13.45 -14.41
CA ASP A 106 -3.21 12.86 -15.10
C ASP A 106 -3.43 12.80 -16.63
N ASP A 107 -4.69 12.64 -17.06
CA ASP A 107 -5.05 12.67 -18.47
C ASP A 107 -4.98 14.09 -19.02
N ILE A 108 -5.38 15.08 -18.24
CA ILE A 108 -5.20 16.51 -18.55
C ILE A 108 -3.72 16.81 -18.78
N VAL A 109 -2.87 16.42 -17.84
CA VAL A 109 -1.43 16.70 -17.89
C VAL A 109 -0.78 15.97 -19.08
N SER A 110 -1.16 14.73 -19.36
CA SER A 110 -0.60 13.94 -20.47
C SER A 110 -1.00 14.50 -21.85
N GLN A 111 -2.25 14.98 -21.99
CA GLN A 111 -2.76 15.57 -23.23
C GLN A 111 -2.22 17.00 -23.46
N SER A 112 -1.86 17.74 -22.39
CA SER A 112 -1.31 19.11 -22.51
C SER A 112 -0.01 19.19 -23.31
N ARG A 113 0.69 18.09 -23.48
CA ARG A 113 1.94 18.03 -24.28
C ARG A 113 1.72 18.00 -25.80
N ILE A 114 0.48 17.81 -26.27
CA ILE A 114 0.24 17.50 -27.71
C ILE A 114 -0.65 18.50 -28.45
N ASN A 115 -1.43 19.32 -27.81
CA ASN A 115 -2.31 20.39 -28.31
C ASN A 115 -3.62 20.48 -27.53
N LEU A 116 -3.78 21.55 -26.87
CA LEU A 116 -4.79 21.88 -25.90
C LEU A 116 -6.14 22.26 -26.51
N ARG A 117 -7.03 21.29 -26.66
CA ARG A 117 -8.44 21.60 -26.44
C ARG A 117 -8.96 20.67 -25.33
N TYR A 118 -8.99 21.21 -24.13
CA TYR A 118 -9.63 20.65 -22.96
C TYR A 118 -11.14 20.49 -23.22
N ASP A 119 -11.55 19.28 -23.59
CA ASP A 119 -12.97 18.97 -23.76
C ASP A 119 -13.57 18.56 -22.41
N ARG A 120 -14.06 19.60 -21.70
CA ARG A 120 -14.69 19.44 -20.39
C ARG A 120 -15.88 18.47 -20.41
N LYS A 121 -16.65 18.42 -21.52
CA LYS A 121 -17.80 17.53 -21.62
C LYS A 121 -17.36 16.06 -21.70
N LYS A 122 -16.35 15.81 -22.53
CA LYS A 122 -15.79 14.46 -22.68
C LYS A 122 -15.18 13.95 -21.37
N MET A 123 -14.46 14.79 -20.64
CA MET A 123 -13.88 14.44 -19.35
C MET A 123 -14.93 14.18 -18.29
N MET A 124 -15.98 15.02 -18.24
CA MET A 124 -17.10 14.82 -17.34
C MET A 124 -17.79 13.47 -17.62
N GLN A 125 -17.99 13.12 -18.88
CA GLN A 125 -18.59 11.84 -19.25
C GLN A 125 -17.70 10.68 -18.85
N CYS A 126 -16.40 10.77 -19.11
CA CYS A 126 -15.42 9.75 -18.68
C CYS A 126 -15.43 9.56 -17.14
N ALA A 127 -15.48 10.66 -16.39
CA ALA A 127 -15.58 10.60 -14.93
C ALA A 127 -16.88 9.95 -14.45
N VAL A 128 -18.02 10.21 -15.13
CA VAL A 128 -19.29 9.52 -14.86
C VAL A 128 -19.13 8.01 -15.06
N ASP A 129 -18.55 7.62 -16.20
CA ASP A 129 -18.40 6.20 -16.55
C ASP A 129 -17.49 5.46 -15.58
N ILE A 130 -16.38 6.08 -15.14
CA ILE A 130 -15.46 5.52 -14.14
C ILE A 130 -16.17 5.30 -12.81
N LEU A 131 -16.85 6.31 -12.29
CA LEU A 131 -17.53 6.21 -10.99
C LEU A 131 -18.71 5.24 -11.05
N ALA A 132 -19.43 5.17 -12.19
CA ALA A 132 -20.52 4.23 -12.37
C ALA A 132 -20.05 2.77 -12.38
N GLN A 133 -18.90 2.47 -13.01
CA GLN A 133 -18.30 1.13 -12.99
C GLN A 133 -17.97 0.64 -11.57
N LEU A 134 -17.74 1.56 -10.64
CA LEU A 134 -17.34 1.27 -9.26
C LEU A 134 -18.49 1.46 -8.25
N ASP A 135 -19.71 1.73 -8.73
CA ASP A 135 -20.88 2.11 -7.91
C ASP A 135 -20.56 3.22 -6.89
N ILE A 136 -19.74 4.19 -7.30
CA ILE A 136 -19.41 5.37 -6.50
C ILE A 136 -20.32 6.53 -6.91
N ARG A 137 -21.05 7.08 -5.94
CA ARG A 137 -21.98 8.21 -6.16
C ARG A 137 -21.40 9.47 -5.55
N LEU A 138 -20.89 10.36 -6.39
CA LEU A 138 -20.34 11.67 -6.00
C LEU A 138 -20.87 12.75 -6.93
N ASP A 139 -21.03 13.97 -6.42
CA ASP A 139 -21.24 15.13 -7.28
C ASP A 139 -19.91 15.50 -7.96
N LEU A 140 -19.82 15.23 -9.25
CA LEU A 140 -18.61 15.48 -10.04
C LEU A 140 -18.18 16.93 -10.08
N ARG A 141 -19.09 17.89 -9.83
CA ARG A 141 -18.81 19.34 -9.83
C ARG A 141 -18.46 19.87 -8.45
N ALA A 142 -18.68 19.09 -7.41
CA ALA A 142 -18.36 19.51 -6.05
C ALA A 142 -16.84 19.74 -5.90
N PRO A 143 -16.40 20.78 -5.20
CA PRO A 143 -14.99 20.95 -4.84
C PRO A 143 -14.53 19.80 -3.95
N MET A 144 -13.31 19.30 -4.17
CA MET A 144 -12.74 18.16 -3.43
C MET A 144 -12.76 18.36 -1.90
N ARG A 145 -12.56 19.60 -1.43
CA ARG A 145 -12.61 19.94 0.00
C ARG A 145 -13.94 19.61 0.69
N THR A 146 -15.04 19.48 -0.07
CA THR A 146 -16.38 19.18 0.48
C THR A 146 -16.62 17.71 0.70
N LEU A 147 -15.75 16.84 0.17
CA LEU A 147 -15.86 15.39 0.33
C LEU A 147 -15.38 14.94 1.70
N THR A 148 -16.02 13.90 2.23
CA THR A 148 -15.53 13.18 3.41
C THR A 148 -14.22 12.46 3.09
N LEU A 149 -13.42 12.13 4.10
CA LEU A 149 -12.18 11.38 3.92
C LEU A 149 -12.42 10.03 3.24
N ALA A 150 -13.52 9.36 3.58
CA ALA A 150 -13.94 8.11 2.95
C ALA A 150 -14.23 8.28 1.45
N GLN A 151 -14.95 9.34 1.07
CA GLN A 151 -15.24 9.65 -0.33
C GLN A 151 -13.97 9.98 -1.12
N LYS A 152 -13.04 10.73 -0.53
CA LYS A 152 -11.73 11.02 -1.10
C LYS A 152 -10.93 9.74 -1.33
N GLN A 153 -10.93 8.81 -0.35
CA GLN A 153 -10.25 7.51 -0.45
C GLN A 153 -10.78 6.69 -1.63
N LEU A 154 -12.10 6.56 -1.73
CA LEU A 154 -12.72 5.83 -2.84
C LEU A 154 -12.43 6.49 -4.20
N LEU A 155 -12.43 7.82 -4.27
CA LEU A 155 -12.08 8.55 -5.49
C LEU A 155 -10.61 8.33 -5.87
N LEU A 156 -9.70 8.35 -4.91
CA LEU A 156 -8.28 8.11 -5.17
C LEU A 156 -8.04 6.70 -5.74
N ILE A 157 -8.71 5.71 -5.17
CA ILE A 157 -8.67 4.34 -5.71
C ILE A 157 -9.24 4.31 -7.13
N ALA A 158 -10.39 4.96 -7.37
CA ALA A 158 -10.99 5.06 -8.71
C ALA A 158 -10.04 5.71 -9.72
N LYS A 159 -9.33 6.76 -9.32
CA LYS A 159 -8.31 7.44 -10.12
C LYS A 159 -7.17 6.51 -10.53
N GLU A 160 -6.69 5.68 -9.62
CA GLU A 160 -5.57 4.78 -9.92
C GLU A 160 -5.95 3.60 -10.80
N ILE A 161 -7.17 3.05 -10.66
CA ILE A 161 -7.60 1.85 -11.38
C ILE A 161 -8.26 2.13 -12.73
N HIS A 162 -8.65 3.37 -13.00
CA HIS A 162 -9.21 3.77 -14.30
C HIS A 162 -8.17 3.63 -15.43
N ARG A 163 -6.90 3.78 -15.13
CA ARG A 163 -5.78 3.59 -16.08
C ARG A 163 -5.35 2.13 -16.11
N GLU A 164 -4.46 1.78 -17.03
CA GLU A 164 -3.88 0.44 -17.04
C GLU A 164 -3.24 0.15 -15.68
N CYS A 165 -3.78 -0.86 -14.99
CA CYS A 165 -3.36 -1.28 -13.66
C CYS A 165 -3.11 -2.80 -13.66
N ARG A 166 -1.84 -3.18 -13.63
CA ARG A 166 -1.40 -4.59 -13.55
C ARG A 166 -1.09 -5.00 -12.13
N LEU A 167 -0.57 -4.04 -11.34
CA LEU A 167 -0.29 -4.19 -9.92
C LEU A 167 -0.84 -2.98 -9.17
N LEU A 168 -1.77 -3.22 -8.24
CA LEU A 168 -2.33 -2.22 -7.35
C LEU A 168 -1.78 -2.39 -5.95
N ILE A 169 -1.19 -1.36 -5.39
CA ILE A 169 -0.70 -1.32 -4.01
C ILE A 169 -1.66 -0.45 -3.19
N LEU A 170 -2.25 -1.04 -2.17
CA LEU A 170 -3.17 -0.38 -1.25
C LEU A 170 -2.56 -0.35 0.15
N ASP A 171 -2.15 0.84 0.61
CA ASP A 171 -1.55 1.03 1.93
C ASP A 171 -2.60 1.56 2.91
N GLU A 172 -3.06 0.69 3.81
CA GLU A 172 -4.11 0.93 4.81
C GLU A 172 -5.39 1.59 4.25
N PRO A 173 -5.97 1.07 3.14
CA PRO A 173 -7.02 1.77 2.41
C PRO A 173 -8.35 1.89 3.16
N THR A 174 -8.51 1.19 4.26
CA THR A 174 -9.75 1.10 5.07
C THR A 174 -9.72 1.98 6.33
N ALA A 175 -8.61 2.67 6.61
CA ALA A 175 -8.41 3.40 7.87
C ALA A 175 -9.52 4.44 8.14
N ALA A 176 -10.03 5.10 7.08
CA ALA A 176 -11.04 6.13 7.17
C ALA A 176 -12.46 5.66 6.78
N LEU A 177 -12.62 4.38 6.43
CA LEU A 177 -13.88 3.85 5.89
C LEU A 177 -14.77 3.27 6.99
N SER A 178 -16.06 3.49 6.88
CA SER A 178 -17.09 2.73 7.61
C SER A 178 -17.10 1.26 7.15
N ARG A 179 -17.77 0.40 7.91
CA ARG A 179 -17.90 -1.02 7.54
C ARG A 179 -18.54 -1.22 6.16
N ALA A 180 -19.59 -0.47 5.85
CA ALA A 180 -20.27 -0.58 4.55
C ALA A 180 -19.36 -0.12 3.39
N GLU A 181 -18.58 0.94 3.59
CA GLU A 181 -17.62 1.43 2.59
C GLU A 181 -16.43 0.45 2.43
N THR A 182 -15.98 -0.17 3.51
CA THR A 182 -14.96 -1.23 3.46
C THR A 182 -15.44 -2.44 2.64
N GLU A 183 -16.68 -2.87 2.83
CA GLU A 183 -17.26 -3.96 2.06
C GLU A 183 -17.35 -3.62 0.56
N LYS A 184 -17.72 -2.37 0.22
CA LYS A 184 -17.69 -1.88 -1.18
C LYS A 184 -16.28 -1.88 -1.76
N LEU A 185 -15.30 -1.40 -1.01
CA LEU A 185 -13.90 -1.46 -1.43
C LEU A 185 -13.45 -2.91 -1.71
N PHE A 186 -13.79 -3.85 -0.83
CA PHE A 186 -13.45 -5.26 -1.01
C PHE A 186 -14.09 -5.86 -2.26
N GLN A 187 -15.35 -5.55 -2.54
CA GLN A 187 -16.02 -5.98 -3.77
C GLN A 187 -15.30 -5.43 -5.01
N MET A 188 -14.93 -4.14 -5.00
CA MET A 188 -14.19 -3.49 -6.06
C MET A 188 -12.82 -4.15 -6.29
N VAL A 189 -12.07 -4.39 -5.22
CA VAL A 189 -10.74 -5.02 -5.30
C VAL A 189 -10.83 -6.46 -5.83
N ARG A 190 -11.83 -7.24 -5.41
CA ARG A 190 -12.09 -8.58 -5.95
C ARG A 190 -12.44 -8.54 -7.44
N GLN A 191 -13.31 -7.62 -7.86
CA GLN A 191 -13.64 -7.47 -9.27
C GLN A 191 -12.41 -7.14 -10.13
N LEU A 192 -11.50 -6.29 -9.62
CA LEU A 192 -10.25 -5.97 -10.30
C LEU A 192 -9.35 -7.20 -10.44
N ALA A 193 -9.19 -7.97 -9.38
CA ALA A 193 -8.39 -9.18 -9.39
C ALA A 193 -8.98 -10.24 -10.33
N GLU A 194 -10.27 -10.53 -10.22
CA GLU A 194 -10.94 -11.59 -10.98
C GLU A 194 -11.18 -11.24 -12.45
N GLN A 195 -11.68 -10.02 -12.73
CA GLN A 195 -12.13 -9.65 -14.08
C GLN A 195 -11.02 -9.00 -14.91
N LYS A 196 -10.16 -8.18 -14.28
CA LYS A 196 -9.06 -7.49 -14.95
C LYS A 196 -7.70 -8.19 -14.76
N ALA A 197 -7.66 -9.28 -14.01
CA ALA A 197 -6.43 -10.00 -13.66
C ALA A 197 -5.37 -9.09 -13.01
N THR A 198 -5.79 -8.05 -12.29
CA THR A 198 -4.90 -7.14 -11.57
C THR A 198 -4.34 -7.85 -10.33
N ALA A 199 -3.02 -7.82 -10.16
CA ALA A 199 -2.39 -8.22 -8.90
C ALA A 199 -2.61 -7.14 -7.85
N VAL A 200 -2.92 -7.49 -6.61
CA VAL A 200 -3.18 -6.52 -5.54
C VAL A 200 -2.31 -6.80 -4.32
N ILE A 201 -1.52 -5.83 -3.90
CA ILE A 201 -0.85 -5.84 -2.60
C ILE A 201 -1.73 -5.05 -1.63
N PHE A 202 -2.16 -5.71 -0.57
CA PHE A 202 -3.04 -5.15 0.44
C PHE A 202 -2.32 -5.07 1.78
N ILE A 203 -2.05 -3.85 2.26
CA ILE A 203 -1.43 -3.63 3.56
C ILE A 203 -2.52 -3.22 4.54
N SER A 204 -2.66 -3.98 5.61
CA SER A 204 -3.57 -3.67 6.72
C SER A 204 -3.00 -4.22 8.02
N HIS A 205 -3.25 -3.50 9.11
CA HIS A 205 -3.01 -3.99 10.45
C HIS A 205 -4.23 -4.73 11.04
N ARG A 206 -5.36 -4.74 10.30
CA ARG A 206 -6.62 -5.40 10.71
C ARG A 206 -6.68 -6.81 10.14
N ILE A 207 -6.37 -7.81 10.96
CA ILE A 207 -6.30 -9.21 10.52
C ILE A 207 -7.64 -9.70 9.94
N ALA A 208 -8.77 -9.22 10.48
CA ALA A 208 -10.09 -9.55 9.96
C ALA A 208 -10.26 -9.15 8.47
N GLU A 209 -9.67 -8.06 8.04
CA GLU A 209 -9.68 -7.62 6.64
C GLU A 209 -8.87 -8.57 5.76
N ILE A 210 -7.69 -8.96 6.23
CA ILE A 210 -6.80 -9.90 5.52
C ILE A 210 -7.49 -11.24 5.31
N LEU A 211 -8.11 -11.78 6.36
CA LEU A 211 -8.85 -13.04 6.29
C LEU A 211 -10.08 -12.96 5.37
N ASN A 212 -10.64 -11.77 5.18
CA ASN A 212 -11.81 -11.59 4.33
C ASN A 212 -11.44 -11.46 2.85
N ILE A 213 -10.36 -10.76 2.50
CA ILE A 213 -10.14 -10.37 1.10
C ILE A 213 -8.91 -11.03 0.45
N CYS A 214 -7.87 -11.41 1.22
CA CYS A 214 -6.61 -11.82 0.65
C CYS A 214 -6.55 -13.33 0.37
N ASP A 215 -5.88 -13.70 -0.72
CA ASP A 215 -5.61 -15.10 -1.10
C ASP A 215 -4.34 -15.63 -0.44
N SER A 216 -3.38 -14.74 -0.17
CA SER A 216 -2.11 -15.09 0.45
C SER A 216 -1.60 -13.97 1.35
N CYS A 217 -0.67 -14.30 2.23
CA CYS A 217 -0.10 -13.37 3.19
C CYS A 217 1.42 -13.51 3.21
N THR A 218 2.13 -12.39 3.11
CA THR A 218 3.58 -12.28 3.31
C THR A 218 3.84 -11.53 4.60
N VAL A 219 4.65 -12.12 5.47
CA VAL A 219 5.04 -11.54 6.77
C VAL A 219 6.41 -10.92 6.65
N LEU A 220 6.49 -9.62 6.96
CA LEU A 220 7.74 -8.89 7.13
C LEU A 220 8.06 -8.73 8.62
N CYS A 221 9.31 -9.00 8.99
CA CYS A 221 9.82 -8.77 10.34
C CYS A 221 11.28 -8.28 10.24
N ASN A 222 11.57 -7.14 10.87
CA ASN A 222 12.92 -6.56 10.89
C ASN A 222 13.59 -6.48 9.50
N GLY A 223 12.84 -6.01 8.50
CA GLY A 223 13.34 -5.84 7.14
C GLY A 223 13.46 -7.13 6.31
N ARG A 224 13.04 -8.28 6.81
CA ARG A 224 13.11 -9.58 6.11
C ARG A 224 11.73 -10.19 5.93
N VAL A 225 11.53 -10.93 4.85
CA VAL A 225 10.36 -11.81 4.71
C VAL A 225 10.61 -13.06 5.55
N THR A 226 9.80 -13.26 6.57
CA THR A 226 9.89 -14.43 7.45
C THR A 226 9.02 -15.58 7.00
N ASP A 227 7.88 -15.29 6.36
CA ASP A 227 6.97 -16.30 5.85
C ASP A 227 6.09 -15.78 4.72
N THR A 228 5.64 -16.70 3.86
CA THR A 228 4.62 -16.45 2.84
C THR A 228 3.72 -17.68 2.73
N PHE A 229 2.43 -17.51 2.98
CA PHE A 229 1.47 -18.62 3.03
C PHE A 229 0.12 -18.26 2.43
N PRO A 230 -0.65 -19.24 1.94
CA PRO A 230 -2.02 -19.02 1.48
C PRO A 230 -2.95 -18.68 2.66
N VAL A 231 -3.88 -17.77 2.44
CA VAL A 231 -4.98 -17.49 3.38
C VAL A 231 -6.16 -18.37 2.99
N THR A 232 -6.53 -19.27 3.87
CA THR A 232 -7.62 -20.23 3.68
C THR A 232 -8.67 -20.05 4.78
N LYS A 233 -9.79 -20.75 4.67
CA LYS A 233 -10.85 -20.74 5.70
C LYS A 233 -10.36 -21.24 7.06
N ASP A 234 -9.31 -22.06 7.06
CA ASP A 234 -8.68 -22.61 8.27
C ASP A 234 -7.62 -21.68 8.86
N THR A 235 -7.25 -20.61 8.13
CA THR A 235 -6.29 -19.61 8.62
C THR A 235 -6.94 -18.77 9.70
N GLY A 236 -6.52 -18.97 10.96
CA GLY A 236 -7.03 -18.22 12.09
C GLY A 236 -6.23 -16.94 12.36
N THR A 237 -6.86 -16.00 13.10
CA THR A 237 -6.18 -14.78 13.59
C THR A 237 -4.89 -15.10 14.34
N LYS A 238 -4.90 -16.15 15.17
CA LYS A 238 -3.73 -16.60 15.94
C LYS A 238 -2.56 -16.96 15.05
N THR A 239 -2.80 -17.67 13.96
CA THR A 239 -1.76 -18.10 13.00
C THR A 239 -1.02 -16.89 12.40
N ILE A 240 -1.75 -15.85 12.01
CA ILE A 240 -1.13 -14.63 11.46
C ILE A 240 -0.32 -13.91 12.53
N VAL A 241 -0.89 -13.75 13.74
CA VAL A 241 -0.20 -13.09 14.87
C VAL A 241 1.08 -13.82 15.26
N GLU A 242 1.03 -15.15 15.41
CA GLU A 242 2.20 -15.96 15.75
C GLU A 242 3.31 -15.80 14.72
N LYS A 243 2.97 -15.81 13.44
CA LYS A 243 3.93 -15.59 12.35
C LYS A 243 4.50 -14.16 12.35
N MET A 244 3.69 -13.14 12.66
CA MET A 244 4.14 -11.75 12.80
C MET A 244 5.09 -11.53 13.98
N LEU A 245 4.95 -12.32 15.05
CA LEU A 245 5.79 -12.26 16.24
C LEU A 245 7.07 -13.11 16.12
N GLY A 246 7.33 -13.71 14.95
CA GLY A 246 8.55 -14.48 14.69
C GLY A 246 8.46 -15.96 15.06
N GLY A 247 7.25 -16.53 15.00
CA GLY A 247 6.96 -17.97 14.98
C GLY A 247 7.93 -18.92 15.69
N ASN A 248 8.11 -18.79 17.01
CA ASN A 248 8.61 -19.86 17.85
C ASN A 248 7.98 -19.77 19.24
N VAL A 249 6.67 -20.02 19.31
CA VAL A 249 6.04 -20.46 20.55
C VAL A 249 5.57 -21.91 20.30
N SER A 250 6.52 -22.77 19.97
CA SER A 250 6.34 -24.22 20.04
C SER A 250 7.38 -24.78 21.00
N GLY A 251 6.92 -25.13 22.18
CA GLY A 251 7.65 -25.99 23.08
C GLY A 251 7.99 -25.37 24.45
N ASN A 252 7.17 -25.68 25.42
CA ASN A 252 7.54 -25.86 26.85
C ASN A 252 8.81 -25.14 27.32
N ASP A 253 8.65 -23.95 27.87
CA ASP A 253 9.49 -23.54 28.99
C ASP A 253 8.62 -22.86 30.06
N ARG A 254 8.13 -23.70 30.98
CA ARG A 254 7.72 -23.32 32.32
C ARG A 254 8.98 -23.17 33.12
N ASP A 255 9.78 -22.14 32.87
CA ASP A 255 10.74 -21.65 33.83
C ASP A 255 11.07 -20.18 33.52
N GLY A 256 10.59 -19.32 34.41
CA GLY A 256 10.68 -17.87 34.29
C GLY A 256 12.09 -17.34 34.58
N THR A 257 13.02 -17.52 33.65
CA THR A 257 14.29 -16.81 33.69
C THR A 257 14.51 -16.13 32.34
N TRP A 258 14.17 -14.86 32.26
CA TRP A 258 14.60 -13.97 31.20
C TRP A 258 16.13 -13.88 31.21
N LYS A 259 16.80 -14.68 30.40
CA LYS A 259 18.21 -14.43 30.08
C LYS A 259 18.27 -13.15 29.22
N GLN A 260 18.65 -12.06 29.87
CA GLN A 260 19.10 -10.84 29.20
C GLN A 260 20.19 -11.22 28.21
N SER A 261 19.87 -11.22 26.92
CA SER A 261 20.86 -11.24 25.86
C SER A 261 21.65 -9.92 25.91
N ARG A 262 22.96 -10.09 25.92
CA ARG A 262 24.04 -9.11 26.04
C ARG A 262 23.71 -7.73 25.49
N ALA A 263 23.97 -6.76 26.37
CA ALA A 263 23.90 -5.33 26.19
C ALA A 263 24.39 -4.87 24.81
N CYS A 264 23.49 -4.36 24.02
CA CYS A 264 23.81 -3.28 23.09
C CYS A 264 24.17 -2.08 23.96
N ALA A 265 25.33 -1.51 23.75
CA ALA A 265 25.77 -0.29 24.40
C ALA A 265 24.64 0.75 24.30
N ARG A 266 24.31 1.38 25.43
CA ARG A 266 23.33 2.46 25.46
C ARG A 266 23.72 3.50 24.41
N PRO A 267 22.81 3.93 23.53
CA PRO A 267 23.11 5.03 22.65
C PRO A 267 23.48 6.26 23.50
N PRO A 268 24.39 7.12 23.03
CA PRO A 268 24.73 8.33 23.75
C PRO A 268 23.47 9.15 24.00
N VAL A 269 23.31 9.66 25.22
CA VAL A 269 22.22 10.57 25.58
C VAL A 269 22.36 11.81 24.71
N LEU A 270 21.43 12.01 23.78
CA LEU A 270 21.44 13.15 22.86
C LEU A 270 20.81 14.42 23.44
N LEU A 271 20.04 14.29 24.49
CA LEU A 271 19.42 15.42 25.20
C LEU A 271 19.10 15.00 26.63
N GLU A 272 19.63 15.74 27.59
CA GLU A 272 19.26 15.66 29.02
C GLU A 272 18.57 16.97 29.38
N VAL A 273 17.32 16.89 29.82
CA VAL A 273 16.54 18.06 30.22
C VAL A 273 16.38 17.99 31.73
N ASP A 274 17.10 18.87 32.43
CA ASP A 274 17.00 19.01 33.87
C ASP A 274 16.14 20.20 34.22
N GLY A 275 15.16 20.05 35.11
CA GLY A 275 14.43 21.16 35.70
C GLY A 275 13.22 21.68 34.92
N LEU A 276 12.47 20.86 34.14
CA LEU A 276 11.15 21.23 33.64
C LEU A 276 10.15 21.32 34.79
N SER A 277 9.85 22.53 35.27
CA SER A 277 8.71 22.78 36.15
C SER A 277 7.56 23.39 35.35
N ASP A 278 6.39 22.76 35.46
CA ASP A 278 5.13 23.31 34.93
C ASP A 278 4.75 24.58 35.71
N ARG A 279 4.71 25.72 35.03
CA ARG A 279 4.24 27.00 35.57
C ARG A 279 2.81 27.27 35.11
N GLU A 280 1.89 26.41 35.51
CA GLU A 280 0.47 26.73 35.48
C GLU A 280 -0.17 26.46 36.85
N GLN A 281 0.04 27.38 37.75
CA GLN A 281 -0.87 27.67 38.86
C GLN A 281 -0.73 29.14 39.24
N LYS A 282 -1.49 29.99 38.55
CA LYS A 282 -2.14 31.17 39.13
C LYS A 282 -3.31 31.60 38.25
#